data_16d8ec6ceec5e99decd6746d7b52d6ff
#
_entry.id   16d8ec6ceec5e99decd6746d7b52d6ff
#
_cell.length_a   1.000
_cell.length_b   1.000
_cell.length_c   1.000
_cell.angle_alpha   90.00
_cell.angle_beta   90.00
_cell.angle_gamma   90.00
#
_symmetry.space_group_name_H-M   'P 1'
#
loop_
_entity.id
_entity.type
_entity.pdbx_description
1 polymer ?
#
loop_
_entity_poly.entity_id
_entity_poly.type
_entity_poly.pdbx_seq_one_letter_code
_entity_poly.pdbx_strand_id
1 'polypeptide(L)'
;MSRSIALALLWLTLASRLLAEDLTPQPTPQKRSWFTRMLHPFQSSPVPTYKDARLRGLALDLKLSPQPVKLSEVRQLEVKITLNNVSKRAVSLEFPSDQRFEIFLKNSSDIILTTWSDNHAFNLNAGTVLINPGEHIYYPETIATRELTPNKVFIVEVFFPQYPELRIRQKFLTAP
;
A
#
# COMPACT_ATOMS: atom_id res chain seq x y z
N MET A 1 70.10 18.27 10.71
CA MET A 1 68.83 18.56 11.38
C MET A 1 67.95 19.34 10.42
N SER A 2 66.88 18.81 9.85
CA SER A 2 65.85 19.41 8.99
C SER A 2 65.46 18.51 7.83
N ARG A 3 64.73 17.42 8.08
CA ARG A 3 64.05 16.64 7.03
C ARG A 3 62.76 15.93 7.52
N SER A 4 62.15 16.36 8.61
CA SER A 4 61.00 15.64 9.19
C SER A 4 59.69 16.44 9.29
N ILE A 5 59.55 17.60 8.66
CA ILE A 5 58.34 18.45 8.77
C ILE A 5 57.49 18.48 7.49
N ALA A 6 57.98 17.93 6.38
CA ALA A 6 57.27 17.99 5.09
C ALA A 6 56.28 16.83 4.85
N LEU A 7 56.20 15.80 5.69
CA LEU A 7 55.29 14.64 5.48
C LEU A 7 53.99 14.69 6.28
N ALA A 8 53.82 15.61 7.21
CA ALA A 8 52.61 15.70 8.03
C ALA A 8 51.48 16.56 7.43
N LEU A 9 51.80 17.35 6.42
CA LEU A 9 50.81 18.25 5.78
C LEU A 9 50.07 17.65 4.57
N LEU A 10 50.52 16.47 4.09
CA LEU A 10 49.89 15.82 2.93
C LEU A 10 48.74 14.88 3.30
N TRP A 11 48.53 14.55 4.56
CA TRP A 11 47.44 13.67 5.02
C TRP A 11 46.21 14.40 5.47
N LEU A 12 46.22 15.71 5.63
CA LEU A 12 45.09 16.50 6.09
C LEU A 12 44.16 16.98 4.94
N THR A 13 44.57 16.85 3.69
CA THR A 13 43.78 17.31 2.55
C THR A 13 43.00 16.19 1.84
N LEU A 14 43.19 14.92 2.25
CA LEU A 14 42.49 13.78 1.65
C LEU A 14 41.24 13.33 2.46
N ALA A 15 41.04 13.84 3.67
CA ALA A 15 39.91 13.48 4.53
C ALA A 15 38.67 14.33 4.35
N SER A 16 38.70 15.38 3.52
CA SER A 16 37.56 16.32 3.35
C SER A 16 36.75 16.15 2.06
N ARG A 17 36.92 15.05 1.32
CA ARG A 17 36.17 14.77 0.09
C ARG A 17 35.20 13.58 0.13
N LEU A 18 34.96 12.99 1.32
CA LEU A 18 34.12 11.79 1.47
C LEU A 18 32.83 12.02 2.24
N LEU A 19 32.33 13.27 2.37
CA LEU A 19 31.04 13.58 3.01
C LEU A 19 30.25 14.61 2.19
N ALA A 20 30.14 14.38 0.90
CA ALA A 20 29.11 14.98 0.09
C ALA A 20 28.28 13.82 -0.50
N GLU A 21 27.63 13.03 0.35
CA GLU A 21 26.49 12.23 -0.05
C GLU A 21 25.37 13.21 -0.39
N ASP A 22 25.04 13.18 -1.65
CA ASP A 22 23.97 13.84 -2.34
C ASP A 22 22.64 13.52 -1.63
N LEU A 23 22.28 14.33 -0.64
CA LEU A 23 20.95 14.35 -0.04
C LEU A 23 20.01 14.99 -1.05
N THR A 24 19.65 14.25 -2.09
CA THR A 24 18.46 14.57 -2.85
C THR A 24 17.28 14.57 -1.88
N PRO A 25 16.59 15.70 -1.67
CA PRO A 25 15.44 15.73 -0.79
C PRO A 25 14.38 14.80 -1.37
N GLN A 26 14.10 13.69 -0.69
CA GLN A 26 12.94 12.87 -1.00
C GLN A 26 11.72 13.79 -0.93
N PRO A 27 10.84 13.77 -1.95
CA PRO A 27 9.60 14.51 -1.89
C PRO A 27 8.79 13.97 -0.71
N THR A 28 8.77 14.73 0.38
CA THR A 28 7.89 14.45 1.51
C THR A 28 6.46 14.45 0.99
N PRO A 29 5.65 13.42 1.30
CA PRO A 29 4.25 13.43 0.94
C PRO A 29 3.60 14.65 1.59
N GLN A 30 3.21 15.62 0.79
CA GLN A 30 2.51 16.81 1.26
C GLN A 30 1.24 16.35 2.00
N LYS A 31 1.24 16.48 3.33
CA LYS A 31 0.04 16.32 4.14
C LYS A 31 -0.95 17.39 3.71
N ARG A 32 -1.90 17.01 2.86
CA ARG A 32 -3.01 17.89 2.50
C ARG A 32 -3.71 18.34 3.77
N SER A 33 -3.75 19.65 4.01
CA SER A 33 -4.49 20.27 5.10
C SER A 33 -5.93 19.76 5.08
N TRP A 34 -6.52 19.48 6.26
CA TRP A 34 -7.91 19.08 6.39
C TRP A 34 -8.89 20.13 5.80
N PHE A 35 -8.50 21.40 5.77
CA PHE A 35 -9.24 22.47 5.12
C PHE A 35 -9.41 22.26 3.61
N THR A 36 -8.43 21.69 2.92
CA THR A 36 -8.52 21.40 1.49
C THR A 36 -9.57 20.31 1.19
N ARG A 37 -9.80 19.40 2.13
CA ARG A 37 -10.86 18.38 2.01
C ARG A 37 -12.26 18.95 2.17
N MET A 38 -12.42 20.02 2.97
CA MET A 38 -13.72 20.68 3.21
C MET A 38 -14.17 21.52 2.02
N LEU A 39 -13.22 22.14 1.32
CA LEU A 39 -13.51 23.03 0.19
C LEU A 39 -13.71 22.32 -1.15
N HIS A 40 -13.24 21.08 -1.28
CA HIS A 40 -13.34 20.31 -2.52
C HIS A 40 -13.77 18.86 -2.28
N PRO A 41 -15.05 18.62 -1.90
CA PRO A 41 -15.55 17.28 -1.61
C PRO A 41 -15.55 16.34 -2.85
N PHE A 42 -15.42 16.88 -4.05
CA PHE A 42 -15.45 16.14 -5.32
C PHE A 42 -14.07 16.01 -6.00
N GLN A 43 -12.98 16.41 -5.36
CA GLN A 43 -11.66 16.11 -5.92
C GLN A 43 -11.39 14.63 -5.77
N SER A 44 -11.48 13.93 -6.90
CA SER A 44 -11.00 12.54 -7.03
C SER A 44 -9.58 12.42 -6.47
N SER A 45 -9.34 11.41 -5.66
CA SER A 45 -7.99 11.08 -5.20
C SER A 45 -7.05 11.03 -6.41
N PRO A 46 -5.83 11.58 -6.31
CA PRO A 46 -4.90 11.55 -7.44
C PRO A 46 -4.71 10.09 -7.89
N VAL A 47 -4.84 9.85 -9.19
CA VAL A 47 -4.61 8.53 -9.76
C VAL A 47 -3.18 8.12 -9.45
N PRO A 48 -2.95 6.94 -8.88
CA PRO A 48 -1.62 6.47 -8.58
C PRO A 48 -0.76 6.41 -9.83
N THR A 49 0.52 6.79 -9.71
CA THR A 49 1.49 6.64 -10.79
C THR A 49 2.27 5.36 -10.58
N TYR A 50 2.08 4.39 -11.47
CA TYR A 50 2.79 3.12 -11.45
C TYR A 50 4.00 3.14 -12.39
N LYS A 51 5.06 2.42 -12.00
CA LYS A 51 6.23 2.18 -12.87
C LYS A 51 5.85 1.23 -14.01
N ASP A 52 5.09 0.17 -13.70
CA ASP A 52 4.54 -0.73 -14.72
C ASP A 52 3.50 0.00 -15.56
N ALA A 53 3.82 0.14 -16.85
CA ALA A 53 2.95 0.83 -17.80
C ALA A 53 1.57 0.16 -17.97
N ARG A 54 1.47 -1.14 -17.70
CA ARG A 54 0.21 -1.90 -17.76
C ARG A 54 -0.79 -1.47 -16.70
N LEU A 55 -0.31 -0.97 -15.55
CA LEU A 55 -1.14 -0.54 -14.44
C LEU A 55 -1.62 0.91 -14.54
N ARG A 56 -1.14 1.66 -15.52
CA ARG A 56 -1.49 3.07 -15.68
C ARG A 56 -2.98 3.24 -15.90
N GLY A 57 -3.58 4.05 -15.04
CA GLY A 57 -5.02 4.31 -15.06
C GLY A 57 -5.84 3.34 -14.23
N LEU A 58 -5.23 2.37 -13.56
CA LEU A 58 -5.90 1.61 -12.52
C LEU A 58 -5.86 2.37 -11.18
N ALA A 59 -6.90 2.23 -10.39
CA ALA A 59 -6.98 2.74 -9.03
C ALA A 59 -7.63 1.70 -8.13
N LEU A 60 -7.08 1.51 -6.93
CA LEU A 60 -7.69 0.69 -5.90
C LEU A 60 -8.44 1.59 -4.91
N ASP A 61 -9.63 1.15 -4.52
CA ASP A 61 -10.37 1.65 -3.38
C ASP A 61 -10.61 0.51 -2.39
N LEU A 62 -10.59 0.82 -1.10
CA LEU A 62 -10.76 -0.13 -0.03
C LEU A 62 -11.77 0.43 0.97
N LYS A 63 -12.82 -0.34 1.24
CA LYS A 63 -13.80 -0.02 2.27
C LYS A 63 -13.90 -1.16 3.27
N LEU A 64 -13.85 -0.79 4.55
CA LEU A 64 -14.00 -1.71 5.67
C LEU A 64 -15.33 -1.44 6.36
N SER A 65 -16.06 -2.49 6.74
CA SER A 65 -17.36 -2.38 7.41
C SER A 65 -17.51 -3.48 8.46
N PRO A 66 -18.08 -3.17 9.64
CA PRO A 66 -18.43 -1.84 10.13
C PRO A 66 -17.22 -1.04 10.63
N GLN A 67 -17.38 0.28 10.80
CA GLN A 67 -16.40 1.15 11.45
C GLN A 67 -17.09 2.08 12.44
N PRO A 68 -16.63 2.16 13.72
CA PRO A 68 -15.54 1.37 14.32
C PRO A 68 -15.88 -0.12 14.42
N VAL A 69 -14.86 -0.98 14.48
CA VAL A 69 -15.04 -2.42 14.62
C VAL A 69 -15.28 -2.76 16.08
N LYS A 70 -16.52 -3.05 16.46
CA LYS A 70 -16.89 -3.48 17.81
C LYS A 70 -16.65 -4.98 17.96
N LEU A 71 -15.65 -5.37 18.72
CA LEU A 71 -15.23 -6.77 18.84
C LEU A 71 -16.25 -7.67 19.55
N SER A 72 -17.14 -7.08 20.37
CA SER A 72 -18.27 -7.79 20.99
C SER A 72 -19.33 -8.23 19.97
N GLU A 73 -19.46 -7.51 18.85
CA GLU A 73 -20.51 -7.70 17.85
C GLU A 73 -19.97 -8.31 16.55
N VAL A 74 -18.71 -8.00 16.18
CA VAL A 74 -18.14 -8.29 14.87
C VAL A 74 -17.12 -9.42 14.96
N ARG A 75 -17.42 -10.58 14.39
CA ARG A 75 -16.51 -11.72 14.28
C ARG A 75 -15.70 -11.72 12.98
N GLN A 76 -16.21 -11.08 11.97
CA GLN A 76 -15.57 -10.93 10.67
C GLN A 76 -15.72 -9.49 10.21
N LEU A 77 -14.63 -8.89 9.77
CA LEU A 77 -14.59 -7.56 9.18
C LEU A 77 -14.79 -7.70 7.66
N GLU A 78 -15.79 -7.01 7.14
CA GLU A 78 -16.00 -6.93 5.70
C GLU A 78 -14.94 -6.06 5.05
N VAL A 79 -14.36 -6.56 3.97
CA VAL A 79 -13.31 -5.91 3.19
C VAL A 79 -13.79 -5.82 1.75
N LYS A 80 -14.28 -4.66 1.34
CA LYS A 80 -14.69 -4.41 -0.04
C LYS A 80 -13.56 -3.76 -0.82
N ILE A 81 -12.96 -4.51 -1.73
CA ILE A 81 -11.92 -4.05 -2.63
C ILE A 81 -12.59 -3.65 -3.95
N THR A 82 -12.23 -2.48 -4.48
CA THR A 82 -12.71 -2.04 -5.78
C THR A 82 -11.51 -1.69 -6.66
N LEU A 83 -11.39 -2.36 -7.80
CA LEU A 83 -10.39 -2.07 -8.82
C LEU A 83 -11.06 -1.29 -9.95
N ASN A 84 -10.62 -0.05 -10.15
CA ASN A 84 -11.23 0.90 -11.08
C ASN A 84 -10.27 1.17 -12.24
N ASN A 85 -10.78 1.14 -13.49
CA ASN A 85 -10.03 1.66 -14.63
C ASN A 85 -10.50 3.10 -14.93
N VAL A 86 -9.73 4.08 -14.51
CA VAL A 86 -10.00 5.52 -14.72
C VAL A 86 -9.35 6.05 -16.01
N SER A 87 -8.73 5.16 -16.80
CA SER A 87 -8.13 5.51 -18.09
C SER A 87 -9.14 5.42 -19.24
N LYS A 88 -8.70 5.89 -20.41
CA LYS A 88 -9.48 5.77 -21.66
C LYS A 88 -9.16 4.49 -22.45
N ARG A 89 -8.36 3.59 -21.90
CA ARG A 89 -7.94 2.34 -22.55
C ARG A 89 -8.36 1.15 -21.70
N ALA A 90 -8.71 0.05 -22.34
CA ALA A 90 -8.87 -1.20 -21.63
C ALA A 90 -7.52 -1.65 -21.05
N VAL A 91 -7.55 -2.21 -19.85
CA VAL A 91 -6.38 -2.78 -19.16
C VAL A 91 -6.60 -4.27 -18.99
N SER A 92 -5.61 -5.06 -19.33
CA SER A 92 -5.63 -6.52 -19.17
C SER A 92 -4.63 -6.92 -18.11
N LEU A 93 -5.08 -7.66 -17.10
CA LEU A 93 -4.24 -8.22 -16.04
C LEU A 93 -4.24 -9.75 -16.15
N GLU A 94 -3.06 -10.34 -16.20
CA GLU A 94 -2.85 -11.79 -16.28
C GLU A 94 -2.48 -12.33 -14.91
N PHE A 95 -3.04 -13.47 -14.54
CA PHE A 95 -2.82 -14.13 -13.27
C PHE A 95 -2.48 -15.61 -13.49
N PRO A 96 -1.47 -16.15 -12.78
CA PRO A 96 -1.06 -17.55 -12.94
C PRO A 96 -2.00 -18.55 -12.23
N SER A 97 -2.90 -18.05 -11.38
CA SER A 97 -3.87 -18.83 -10.62
C SER A 97 -5.17 -18.04 -10.48
N ASP A 98 -6.16 -18.59 -9.79
CA ASP A 98 -7.38 -17.87 -9.45
C ASP A 98 -7.22 -16.91 -8.25
N GLN A 99 -6.08 -16.93 -7.53
CA GLN A 99 -5.75 -15.89 -6.56
C GLN A 99 -5.45 -14.57 -7.27
N ARG A 100 -6.28 -13.55 -7.02
CA ARG A 100 -6.13 -12.23 -7.63
C ARG A 100 -5.40 -11.26 -6.72
N PHE A 101 -5.70 -11.31 -5.43
CA PHE A 101 -5.17 -10.41 -4.41
C PHE A 101 -4.82 -11.18 -3.14
N GLU A 102 -4.17 -10.49 -2.23
CA GLU A 102 -3.87 -10.91 -0.87
C GLU A 102 -4.34 -9.83 0.11
N ILE A 103 -4.79 -10.24 1.30
CA ILE A 103 -5.15 -9.33 2.38
C ILE A 103 -4.35 -9.67 3.62
N PHE A 104 -3.60 -8.71 4.13
CA PHE A 104 -2.95 -8.79 5.43
C PHE A 104 -3.70 -7.96 6.47
N LEU A 105 -4.01 -8.57 7.58
CA LEU A 105 -4.39 -7.86 8.80
C LEU A 105 -3.13 -7.64 9.63
N LYS A 106 -2.82 -6.39 9.94
CA LYS A 106 -1.59 -6.00 10.64
C LYS A 106 -1.90 -5.18 11.88
N ASN A 107 -1.01 -5.24 12.86
CA ASN A 107 -1.03 -4.30 13.99
C ASN A 107 -0.43 -2.93 13.59
N SER A 108 -0.44 -1.99 14.54
CA SER A 108 0.13 -0.64 14.34
C SER A 108 1.64 -0.63 14.12
N SER A 109 2.35 -1.69 14.48
CA SER A 109 3.80 -1.89 14.24
C SER A 109 4.10 -2.62 12.94
N ASP A 110 3.10 -2.78 12.05
CA ASP A 110 3.22 -3.44 10.75
C ASP A 110 3.46 -4.97 10.81
N ILE A 111 3.25 -5.58 11.98
CA ILE A 111 3.35 -7.04 12.15
C ILE A 111 2.06 -7.68 11.61
N ILE A 112 2.20 -8.68 10.74
CA ILE A 112 1.08 -9.45 10.20
C ILE A 112 0.49 -10.33 11.31
N LEU A 113 -0.81 -10.20 11.52
CA LEU A 113 -1.59 -11.02 12.45
C LEU A 113 -2.34 -12.13 11.72
N THR A 114 -2.86 -11.83 10.53
CA THR A 114 -3.63 -12.76 9.71
C THR A 114 -3.29 -12.54 8.25
N THR A 115 -3.12 -13.64 7.53
CA THR A 115 -3.01 -13.69 6.07
C THR A 115 -4.31 -14.30 5.54
N TRP A 116 -5.01 -13.60 4.67
CA TRP A 116 -6.31 -14.04 4.15
C TRP A 116 -6.20 -15.36 3.38
N SER A 117 -5.15 -15.51 2.57
CA SER A 117 -4.93 -16.71 1.76
C SER A 117 -4.67 -17.98 2.56
N ASP A 118 -4.25 -17.89 3.84
CA ASP A 118 -3.99 -19.07 4.67
C ASP A 118 -5.23 -19.98 4.87
N ASN A 119 -6.43 -19.42 4.67
CA ASN A 119 -7.69 -20.14 4.79
C ASN A 119 -8.40 -20.35 3.44
N HIS A 120 -7.69 -20.17 2.31
CA HIS A 120 -8.23 -20.30 0.96
C HIS A 120 -7.42 -21.30 0.13
N ALA A 121 -8.13 -22.12 -0.61
CA ALA A 121 -7.50 -22.97 -1.64
C ALA A 121 -7.63 -22.29 -3.00
N PHE A 122 -6.53 -22.23 -3.75
CA PHE A 122 -6.49 -21.64 -5.08
C PHE A 122 -6.13 -22.68 -6.13
N ASN A 123 -6.83 -22.64 -7.25
CA ASN A 123 -6.48 -23.46 -8.40
C ASN A 123 -5.40 -22.78 -9.24
N LEU A 124 -4.51 -23.58 -9.81
CA LEU A 124 -3.45 -23.10 -10.70
C LEU A 124 -3.99 -22.82 -12.13
N ASN A 125 -5.22 -22.33 -12.23
CA ASN A 125 -5.82 -21.95 -13.49
C ASN A 125 -5.42 -20.51 -13.82
N ALA A 126 -4.54 -20.37 -14.80
CA ALA A 126 -4.20 -19.06 -15.34
C ALA A 126 -5.45 -18.37 -15.91
N GLY A 127 -5.56 -17.07 -15.71
CA GLY A 127 -6.70 -16.32 -16.20
C GLY A 127 -6.35 -14.85 -16.45
N THR A 128 -7.16 -14.23 -17.28
CA THR A 128 -7.03 -12.83 -17.65
C THR A 128 -8.25 -12.06 -17.20
N VAL A 129 -8.04 -10.90 -16.58
CA VAL A 129 -9.07 -9.95 -16.20
C VAL A 129 -8.94 -8.73 -17.11
N LEU A 130 -9.93 -8.53 -17.98
CA LEU A 130 -10.04 -7.35 -18.84
C LEU A 130 -10.90 -6.31 -18.13
N ILE A 131 -10.41 -5.09 -18.02
CA ILE A 131 -11.08 -3.97 -17.34
C ILE A 131 -11.23 -2.85 -18.36
N ASN A 132 -12.47 -2.62 -18.81
CA ASN A 132 -12.77 -1.60 -19.80
C ASN A 132 -12.66 -0.18 -19.19
N PRO A 133 -12.56 0.87 -20.03
CA PRO A 133 -12.60 2.25 -19.55
C PRO A 133 -13.82 2.54 -18.69
N GLY A 134 -13.61 3.07 -17.47
CA GLY A 134 -14.68 3.39 -16.53
C GLY A 134 -15.28 2.17 -15.80
N GLU A 135 -14.80 0.96 -16.07
CA GLU A 135 -15.27 -0.25 -15.40
C GLU A 135 -14.72 -0.36 -13.99
N HIS A 136 -15.55 -0.96 -13.10
CA HIS A 136 -15.24 -1.24 -11.71
C HIS A 136 -15.41 -2.73 -11.42
N ILE A 137 -14.37 -3.37 -10.90
CA ILE A 137 -14.43 -4.75 -10.45
C ILE A 137 -14.45 -4.77 -8.92
N TYR A 138 -15.39 -5.51 -8.36
CA TYR A 138 -15.60 -5.62 -6.92
C TYR A 138 -15.17 -7.00 -6.43
N TYR A 139 -14.39 -7.00 -5.34
CA TYR A 139 -14.01 -8.19 -4.60
C TYR A 139 -14.49 -8.02 -3.15
N PRO A 140 -15.69 -8.52 -2.82
CA PRO A 140 -16.19 -8.53 -1.45
C PRO A 140 -15.57 -9.72 -0.71
N GLU A 141 -14.89 -9.44 0.40
CA GLU A 141 -14.21 -10.43 1.22
C GLU A 141 -14.47 -10.19 2.70
N THR A 142 -14.05 -11.15 3.52
CA THR A 142 -14.09 -11.01 4.97
C THR A 142 -12.77 -11.48 5.57
N ILE A 143 -12.39 -10.86 6.70
CA ILE A 143 -11.24 -11.29 7.49
C ILE A 143 -11.64 -11.45 8.96
N ALA A 144 -11.15 -12.52 9.60
CA ALA A 144 -11.48 -12.81 10.99
C ALA A 144 -10.91 -11.74 11.93
N THR A 145 -11.69 -11.38 12.98
CA THR A 145 -11.32 -10.35 13.95
C THR A 145 -10.76 -10.93 15.27
N ARG A 146 -10.59 -12.26 15.36
CA ARG A 146 -10.20 -12.95 16.60
C ARG A 146 -8.85 -12.52 17.17
N GLU A 147 -7.93 -12.09 16.31
CA GLU A 147 -6.58 -11.63 16.70
C GLU A 147 -6.56 -10.15 17.12
N LEU A 148 -7.69 -9.47 17.04
CA LEU A 148 -7.80 -8.06 17.36
C LEU A 148 -8.06 -7.86 18.87
N THR A 149 -7.52 -6.78 19.40
CA THR A 149 -7.76 -6.32 20.78
C THR A 149 -8.48 -4.97 20.76
N PRO A 150 -9.33 -4.68 21.77
CA PRO A 150 -10.11 -3.45 21.80
C PRO A 150 -9.23 -2.20 22.00
N ASN A 151 -9.75 -1.06 21.55
CA ASN A 151 -9.12 0.26 21.70
C ASN A 151 -7.72 0.35 21.05
N LYS A 152 -7.51 -0.36 19.96
CA LYS A 152 -6.25 -0.36 19.20
C LYS A 152 -6.50 0.00 17.74
N VAL A 153 -5.44 0.50 17.11
CA VAL A 153 -5.42 0.76 15.68
C VAL A 153 -4.79 -0.44 14.97
N PHE A 154 -5.47 -0.91 13.94
CA PHE A 154 -5.01 -1.97 13.06
C PHE A 154 -4.98 -1.47 11.61
N ILE A 155 -4.38 -2.25 10.73
CA ILE A 155 -4.21 -1.94 9.32
C ILE A 155 -4.67 -3.15 8.51
N VAL A 156 -5.57 -2.91 7.57
CA VAL A 156 -5.81 -3.84 6.45
C VAL A 156 -4.95 -3.37 5.30
N GLU A 157 -4.13 -4.26 4.77
CA GLU A 157 -3.34 -4.06 3.57
C GLU A 157 -3.80 -5.05 2.50
N VAL A 158 -4.15 -4.53 1.34
CA VAL A 158 -4.54 -5.33 0.17
C VAL A 158 -3.52 -5.08 -0.93
N PHE A 159 -3.07 -6.13 -1.59
CA PHE A 159 -2.22 -6.02 -2.76
C PHE A 159 -2.46 -7.18 -3.73
N PHE A 160 -2.05 -6.98 -4.97
CA PHE A 160 -2.10 -8.00 -6.00
C PHE A 160 -0.71 -8.64 -6.11
N PRO A 161 -0.53 -9.94 -5.76
CA PRO A 161 0.79 -10.57 -5.74
C PRO A 161 1.52 -10.48 -7.08
N GLN A 162 0.80 -10.65 -8.20
CA GLN A 162 1.34 -10.52 -9.55
C GLN A 162 1.67 -9.05 -9.93
N TYR A 163 1.07 -8.09 -9.24
CA TYR A 163 1.21 -6.66 -9.50
C TYR A 163 1.44 -5.90 -8.19
N PRO A 164 2.61 -5.99 -7.56
CA PRO A 164 2.85 -5.47 -6.19
C PRO A 164 2.65 -3.96 -6.04
N GLU A 165 2.69 -3.21 -7.13
CA GLU A 165 2.39 -1.77 -7.14
C GLU A 165 0.89 -1.49 -6.95
N LEU A 166 -0.01 -2.44 -7.31
CA LEU A 166 -1.43 -2.39 -6.97
C LEU A 166 -1.60 -2.76 -5.50
N ARG A 167 -1.44 -1.78 -4.64
CA ARG A 167 -1.47 -1.92 -3.19
C ARG A 167 -2.22 -0.76 -2.55
N ILE A 168 -3.03 -1.09 -1.53
CA ILE A 168 -3.75 -0.10 -0.72
C ILE A 168 -3.73 -0.52 0.74
N ARG A 169 -3.71 0.46 1.64
CA ARG A 169 -3.70 0.26 3.08
C ARG A 169 -4.75 1.16 3.73
N GLN A 170 -5.51 0.61 4.65
CA GLN A 170 -6.48 1.37 5.44
C GLN A 170 -6.33 1.04 6.91
N LYS A 171 -6.22 2.10 7.74
CA LYS A 171 -6.24 1.98 9.20
C LYS A 171 -7.68 1.99 9.68
N PHE A 172 -7.93 1.23 10.74
CA PHE A 172 -9.21 1.23 11.43
C PHE A 172 -9.02 1.10 12.94
N LEU A 173 -10.04 1.49 13.69
CA LEU A 173 -10.06 1.44 15.15
C LEU A 173 -11.00 0.34 15.61
N THR A 174 -10.56 -0.43 16.62
CA THR A 174 -11.41 -1.39 17.32
C THR A 174 -12.03 -0.77 18.55
N ALA A 175 -13.24 -1.18 18.87
CA ALA A 175 -13.96 -0.88 20.10
C ALA A 175 -14.27 -2.17 20.88
N PRO A 176 -14.61 -2.09 22.17
CA PRO A 176 -15.04 -3.22 22.98
C PRO A 176 -16.26 -3.94 22.42
#